data_2468fa321ce7f8f6594abb6de1d5463d
#
_entry.id   2468fa321ce7f8f6594abb6de1d5463d
#
_cell.length_a   1.000
_cell.length_b   1.000
_cell.length_c   1.000
_cell.angle_alpha   90.00
_cell.angle_beta   90.00
_cell.angle_gamma   90.00
#
_symmetry.space_group_name_H-M   'P 1'
#
loop_
_entity.id
_entity.type
_entity.pdbx_description
1 polymer ?
#
loop_
_entity_poly.entity_id
_entity_poly.type
_entity_poly.pdbx_seq_one_letter_code
_entity_poly.pdbx_strand_id
1 'polypeptide(L)'
;MRFDFNQEIPRENTSAVKLEMLNQLFGTSKVIPMWVADMDFATPPFIIDRLQKRLEHPILGYTVRSEEYTSSIANWLKNRFGWTIEHTWLSYCPGIVAGLNHAVQAFTRPRDKVMIQTPVYHPFFYAV
;
A
#
# COMPACT_ATOMS: atom_id res chain seq x y z
N MET A 1 -5.28 7.57 -23.20
CA MET A 1 -5.35 6.09 -23.08
C MET A 1 -6.71 5.77 -22.47
N ARG A 2 -7.48 4.86 -23.05
CA ARG A 2 -8.79 4.46 -22.51
C ARG A 2 -8.63 3.12 -21.81
N PHE A 3 -9.04 3.02 -20.54
CA PHE A 3 -9.00 1.78 -19.77
C PHE A 3 -10.35 1.07 -19.88
N ASP A 4 -10.32 -0.25 -20.02
CA ASP A 4 -11.52 -1.08 -19.97
C ASP A 4 -11.69 -1.63 -18.53
N PHE A 5 -12.58 -1.00 -17.79
CA PHE A 5 -12.90 -1.42 -16.41
C PHE A 5 -13.92 -2.56 -16.34
N ASN A 6 -14.43 -3.04 -17.51
CA ASN A 6 -15.32 -4.19 -17.56
C ASN A 6 -14.58 -5.49 -17.86
N GLN A 7 -13.26 -5.42 -18.13
CA GLN A 7 -12.45 -6.58 -18.38
C GLN A 7 -12.30 -7.39 -17.08
N GLU A 8 -12.81 -8.60 -17.05
CA GLU A 8 -12.55 -9.56 -15.99
C GLU A 8 -11.16 -10.17 -16.15
N ILE A 9 -10.37 -10.11 -15.09
CA ILE A 9 -9.00 -10.63 -15.06
C ILE A 9 -8.95 -11.73 -13.99
N PRO A 10 -8.81 -13.01 -14.38
CA PRO A 10 -8.67 -14.12 -13.44
C PRO A 10 -7.46 -13.93 -12.55
N ARG A 11 -7.64 -14.12 -11.24
CA ARG A 11 -6.59 -13.97 -10.23
C ARG A 11 -6.33 -15.25 -9.44
N GLU A 12 -6.95 -16.35 -9.82
CA GLU A 12 -6.73 -17.67 -9.24
C GLU A 12 -5.27 -18.10 -9.48
N ASN A 13 -4.69 -18.76 -8.51
CA ASN A 13 -3.30 -19.25 -8.55
C ASN A 13 -2.24 -18.12 -8.72
N THR A 14 -2.57 -16.91 -8.32
CA THR A 14 -1.64 -15.77 -8.31
C THR A 14 -1.11 -15.45 -6.91
N SER A 15 -1.42 -16.26 -5.92
CA SER A 15 -1.15 -16.01 -4.50
C SER A 15 -1.82 -14.73 -3.99
N ALA A 16 -2.92 -14.32 -4.62
CA ALA A 16 -3.69 -13.15 -4.19
C ALA A 16 -4.37 -13.43 -2.85
N VAL A 17 -3.94 -12.78 -1.79
CA VAL A 17 -4.46 -12.94 -0.42
C VAL A 17 -5.98 -12.83 -0.38
N LYS A 18 -6.54 -11.88 -1.14
CA LYS A 18 -7.99 -11.64 -1.24
C LYS A 18 -8.79 -12.90 -1.63
N LEU A 19 -8.20 -13.81 -2.43
CA LEU A 19 -8.84 -15.03 -2.92
C LEU A 19 -8.36 -16.29 -2.21
N GLU A 20 -7.05 -16.44 -2.05
CA GLU A 20 -6.44 -17.67 -1.51
C GLU A 20 -6.78 -17.92 -0.03
N MET A 21 -7.07 -16.87 0.73
CA MET A 21 -7.38 -16.97 2.15
C MET A 21 -8.87 -17.17 2.47
N LEU A 22 -9.75 -17.22 1.47
CA LEU A 22 -11.20 -17.26 1.69
C LEU A 22 -11.63 -18.46 2.53
N ASN A 23 -11.20 -19.66 2.18
CA ASN A 23 -11.55 -20.87 2.93
C ASN A 23 -11.04 -20.82 4.38
N GLN A 24 -9.84 -20.30 4.59
CA GLN A 24 -9.24 -20.23 5.93
C GLN A 24 -9.98 -19.21 6.81
N LEU A 25 -10.35 -18.06 6.26
CA LEU A 25 -10.94 -16.96 7.03
C LEU A 25 -12.45 -17.04 7.15
N PHE A 26 -13.14 -17.55 6.13
CA PHE A 26 -14.61 -17.53 6.04
C PHE A 26 -15.24 -18.94 5.94
N GLY A 27 -14.42 -20.00 5.93
CA GLY A 27 -14.91 -21.38 5.82
C GLY A 27 -15.45 -21.75 4.44
N THR A 28 -15.38 -20.87 3.46
CA THR A 28 -15.86 -21.08 2.09
C THR A 28 -15.19 -20.15 1.10
N SER A 29 -14.97 -20.63 -0.12
CA SER A 29 -14.53 -19.80 -1.26
C SER A 29 -15.69 -19.26 -2.11
N LYS A 30 -16.92 -19.67 -1.82
CA LYS A 30 -18.13 -19.30 -2.60
C LYS A 30 -18.72 -17.97 -2.10
N VAL A 31 -17.90 -16.93 -2.03
CA VAL A 31 -18.28 -15.59 -1.59
C VAL A 31 -17.65 -14.54 -2.50
N ILE A 32 -18.25 -13.36 -2.58
CA ILE A 32 -17.66 -12.21 -3.24
C ILE A 32 -16.70 -11.55 -2.23
N PRO A 33 -15.37 -11.60 -2.46
CA PRO A 33 -14.42 -11.08 -1.50
C PRO A 33 -14.36 -9.55 -1.53
N MET A 34 -14.72 -8.91 -0.42
CA MET A 34 -14.69 -7.45 -0.24
C MET A 34 -13.90 -7.04 1.00
N TRP A 35 -13.05 -7.92 1.53
CA TRP A 35 -12.34 -7.72 2.80
C TRP A 35 -10.95 -7.10 2.66
N VAL A 36 -10.30 -7.25 1.50
CA VAL A 36 -9.02 -6.60 1.17
C VAL A 36 -9.29 -5.50 0.15
N ALA A 37 -8.71 -4.33 0.34
CA ALA A 37 -8.95 -3.15 -0.47
C ALA A 37 -8.14 -3.09 -1.78
N ASP A 38 -7.47 -4.16 -2.17
CA ASP A 38 -6.82 -4.24 -3.48
C ASP A 38 -7.87 -4.29 -4.60
N MET A 39 -7.64 -3.55 -5.66
CA MET A 39 -8.55 -3.47 -6.80
C MET A 39 -8.35 -4.68 -7.74
N ASP A 40 -9.45 -5.09 -8.38
CA ASP A 40 -9.45 -6.18 -9.36
C ASP A 40 -9.26 -5.67 -10.81
N PHE A 41 -8.91 -4.40 -10.97
CA PHE A 41 -8.59 -3.79 -12.27
C PHE A 41 -7.11 -3.99 -12.64
N ALA A 42 -6.84 -4.09 -13.94
CA ALA A 42 -5.46 -4.10 -14.42
C ALA A 42 -4.68 -2.86 -13.97
N THR A 43 -3.44 -3.08 -13.56
CA THR A 43 -2.52 -1.97 -13.32
C THR A 43 -2.32 -1.17 -14.61
N PRO A 44 -2.38 0.16 -14.57
CA PRO A 44 -2.18 0.98 -15.76
C PRO A 44 -0.89 0.63 -16.51
N PRO A 45 -0.94 0.47 -17.86
CA PRO A 45 0.21 0.02 -18.65
C PRO A 45 1.48 0.85 -18.41
N PHE A 46 1.36 2.17 -18.27
CA PHE A 46 2.51 3.04 -18.03
C PHE A 46 3.27 2.73 -16.74
N ILE A 47 2.62 2.14 -15.72
CA ILE A 47 3.28 1.66 -14.51
C ILE A 47 4.06 0.37 -14.81
N ILE A 48 3.42 -0.57 -15.51
CA ILE A 48 4.05 -1.83 -15.92
C ILE A 48 5.28 -1.55 -16.80
N ASP A 49 5.14 -0.67 -17.79
CA ASP A 49 6.23 -0.26 -18.70
C ASP A 49 7.42 0.30 -17.92
N ARG A 50 7.18 1.12 -16.89
CA ARG A 50 8.25 1.68 -16.05
C ARG A 50 8.96 0.61 -15.22
N LEU A 51 8.23 -0.37 -14.71
CA LEU A 51 8.80 -1.51 -13.99
C LEU A 51 9.64 -2.38 -14.92
N GLN A 52 9.13 -2.73 -16.09
CA GLN A 52 9.86 -3.49 -17.10
C GLN A 52 11.14 -2.78 -17.52
N LYS A 53 11.05 -1.49 -17.81
CA LYS A 53 12.23 -0.67 -18.14
C LYS A 53 13.28 -0.68 -17.02
N ARG A 54 12.86 -0.66 -15.75
CA ARG A 54 13.81 -0.76 -14.63
C ARG A 54 14.49 -2.12 -14.59
N LEU A 55 13.79 -3.19 -14.94
CA LEU A 55 14.30 -4.57 -14.96
C LEU A 55 15.24 -4.87 -16.14
N GLU A 56 15.25 -4.04 -17.19
CA GLU A 56 16.24 -4.15 -18.28
C GLU A 56 17.68 -4.01 -17.74
N HIS A 57 17.88 -3.30 -16.64
CA HIS A 57 19.16 -3.23 -15.97
C HIS A 57 19.29 -4.39 -14.98
N PRO A 58 20.23 -5.33 -15.20
CA PRO A 58 20.27 -6.61 -14.47
C PRO A 58 20.76 -6.49 -13.02
N ILE A 59 21.38 -5.36 -12.64
CA ILE A 59 21.86 -5.14 -11.28
C ILE A 59 20.82 -4.32 -10.52
N LEU A 60 20.18 -4.92 -9.53
CA LEU A 60 19.18 -4.26 -8.69
C LEU A 60 19.83 -3.43 -7.58
N GLY A 61 20.80 -4.00 -6.88
CA GLY A 61 21.66 -3.31 -5.90
C GLY A 61 20.89 -2.54 -4.82
N TYR A 62 21.60 -1.65 -4.15
CA TYR A 62 21.01 -0.68 -3.22
C TYR A 62 20.60 0.57 -3.98
N THR A 63 19.37 1.03 -3.75
CA THR A 63 18.81 2.19 -4.44
C THR A 63 18.67 3.38 -3.48
N VAL A 64 19.17 4.52 -3.89
CA VAL A 64 18.94 5.80 -3.20
C VAL A 64 17.58 6.38 -3.61
N ARG A 65 16.94 7.08 -2.69
CA ARG A 65 15.72 7.86 -3.00
C ARG A 65 16.12 9.14 -3.71
N SER A 66 15.70 9.25 -4.97
CA SER A 66 16.02 10.41 -5.79
C SER A 66 15.20 11.64 -5.37
N GLU A 67 15.68 12.82 -5.75
CA GLU A 67 14.92 14.07 -5.62
C GLU A 67 13.61 14.02 -6.41
N GLU A 68 13.59 13.36 -7.58
CA GLU A 68 12.39 13.14 -8.38
C GLU A 68 11.33 12.36 -7.58
N TYR A 69 11.74 11.36 -6.80
CA TYR A 69 10.85 10.58 -5.96
C TYR A 69 10.19 11.43 -4.87
N THR A 70 10.97 12.20 -4.12
CA THR A 70 10.45 13.07 -3.05
C THR A 70 9.59 14.20 -3.60
N SER A 71 10.01 14.82 -4.71
CA SER A 71 9.24 15.85 -5.40
C SER A 71 7.92 15.34 -5.93
N SER A 72 7.87 14.10 -6.43
CA SER A 72 6.62 13.48 -6.89
C SER A 72 5.61 13.34 -5.76
N ILE A 73 6.05 12.94 -4.56
CA ILE A 73 5.20 12.85 -3.37
C ILE A 73 4.68 14.24 -2.97
N ALA A 74 5.58 15.22 -2.86
CA ALA A 74 5.22 16.58 -2.46
C ALA A 74 4.24 17.22 -3.46
N ASN A 75 4.48 17.04 -4.76
CA ASN A 75 3.58 17.52 -5.82
C ASN A 75 2.22 16.84 -5.78
N TRP A 76 2.16 15.53 -5.53
CA TRP A 76 0.90 14.81 -5.37
C TRP A 76 0.07 15.37 -4.22
N LEU A 77 0.68 15.55 -3.04
CA LEU A 77 0.01 16.09 -1.86
C LEU A 77 -0.50 17.51 -2.10
N LYS A 78 0.32 18.36 -2.71
CA LYS A 78 -0.05 19.73 -3.06
C LYS A 78 -1.21 19.76 -4.05
N ASN A 79 -1.11 19.01 -5.15
CA ASN A 79 -2.09 19.07 -6.23
C ASN A 79 -3.42 18.39 -5.85
N ARG A 80 -3.36 17.31 -5.08
CA ARG A 80 -4.56 16.52 -4.72
C ARG A 80 -5.28 17.05 -3.49
N PHE A 81 -4.52 17.56 -2.51
CA PHE A 81 -5.05 17.91 -1.19
C PHE A 81 -4.79 19.36 -0.80
N GLY A 82 -4.11 20.15 -1.63
CA GLY A 82 -3.69 21.51 -1.28
C GLY A 82 -2.63 21.56 -0.17
N TRP A 83 -2.02 20.44 0.16
CA TRP A 83 -1.08 20.33 1.27
C TRP A 83 0.36 20.46 0.78
N THR A 84 0.99 21.58 1.12
CA THR A 84 2.42 21.81 0.85
C THR A 84 3.25 21.27 2.00
N ILE A 85 4.21 20.40 1.69
CA ILE A 85 5.16 19.82 2.64
C ILE A 85 6.59 20.13 2.25
N GLU A 86 7.49 20.14 3.24
CA GLU A 86 8.93 20.16 3.01
C GLU A 86 9.46 18.74 2.77
N HIS A 87 10.43 18.57 1.87
CA HIS A 87 11.02 17.26 1.58
C HIS A 87 11.64 16.60 2.82
N THR A 88 12.14 17.41 3.75
CA THR A 88 12.72 16.96 5.02
C THR A 88 11.71 16.35 5.99
N TRP A 89 10.42 16.55 5.76
CA TRP A 89 9.35 15.93 6.58
C TRP A 89 9.07 14.48 6.19
N LEU A 90 9.61 14.04 5.06
CA LEU A 90 9.40 12.68 4.57
C LEU A 90 10.32 11.69 5.29
N SER A 91 9.72 10.78 6.03
CA SER A 91 10.36 9.60 6.58
C SER A 91 9.85 8.34 5.90
N TYR A 92 10.66 7.28 5.91
CA TYR A 92 10.39 6.07 5.15
C TYR A 92 10.37 4.85 6.05
N CYS A 93 9.40 4.01 5.82
CA CYS A 93 9.27 2.73 6.49
C CYS A 93 8.85 1.64 5.47
N PRO A 94 9.05 0.35 5.77
CA PRO A 94 8.67 -0.75 4.88
C PRO A 94 7.16 -1.01 4.91
N GLY A 95 6.36 0.00 4.59
CA GLY A 95 4.91 -0.04 4.60
C GLY A 95 4.28 0.66 5.81
N ILE A 96 3.04 1.14 5.64
CA ILE A 96 2.34 1.95 6.65
C ILE A 96 2.04 1.16 7.93
N VAL A 97 1.75 -0.13 7.85
CA VAL A 97 1.51 -0.96 9.05
C VAL A 97 2.78 -1.03 9.91
N ALA A 98 3.96 -1.20 9.31
CA ALA A 98 5.22 -1.11 10.03
C ALA A 98 5.41 0.29 10.62
N GLY A 99 5.09 1.35 9.87
CA GLY A 99 5.14 2.73 10.34
C GLY A 99 4.24 2.99 11.55
N LEU A 100 3.02 2.44 11.58
CA LEU A 100 2.12 2.52 12.73
C LEU A 100 2.74 1.88 13.98
N ASN A 101 3.27 0.66 13.84
CA ASN A 101 3.94 -0.03 14.96
C ASN A 101 5.15 0.76 15.46
N HIS A 102 5.99 1.28 14.55
CA HIS A 102 7.14 2.12 14.93
C HIS A 102 6.70 3.40 15.65
N ALA A 103 5.59 4.04 15.21
CA ALA A 103 5.08 5.23 15.87
C ALA A 103 4.61 4.92 17.29
N VAL A 104 3.85 3.85 17.50
CA VAL A 104 3.44 3.43 18.84
C VAL A 104 4.67 3.19 19.72
N GLN A 105 5.64 2.42 19.25
CA GLN A 105 6.86 2.14 20.01
C GLN A 105 7.70 3.38 20.32
N ALA A 106 7.76 4.34 19.41
CA ALA A 106 8.55 5.56 19.57
C ALA A 106 7.93 6.58 20.52
N PHE A 107 6.60 6.67 20.54
CA PHE A 107 5.88 7.74 21.24
C PHE A 107 5.14 7.29 22.49
N THR A 108 5.15 5.98 22.81
CA THR A 108 4.49 5.46 24.01
C THR A 108 5.44 4.60 24.86
N ARG A 109 5.05 4.41 26.12
CA ARG A 109 5.69 3.50 27.07
C ARG A 109 4.72 2.37 27.44
N PRO A 110 5.19 1.23 27.98
CA PRO A 110 4.30 0.19 28.47
C PRO A 110 3.27 0.76 29.45
N ARG A 111 1.98 0.48 29.21
CA ARG A 111 0.78 0.95 29.92
C ARG A 111 0.28 2.35 29.51
N ASP A 112 0.90 3.04 28.58
CA ASP A 112 0.28 4.22 27.98
C ASP A 112 -0.96 3.81 27.18
N LYS A 113 -1.89 4.75 27.01
CA LYS A 113 -3.13 4.53 26.27
C LYS A 113 -3.03 5.15 24.90
N VAL A 114 -3.44 4.40 23.89
CA VAL A 114 -3.55 4.89 22.51
C VAL A 114 -5.01 4.96 22.12
N MET A 115 -5.44 6.10 21.58
CA MET A 115 -6.81 6.30 21.12
C MET A 115 -6.93 5.82 19.67
N ILE A 116 -7.94 4.99 19.41
CA ILE A 116 -8.28 4.49 18.07
C ILE A 116 -9.73 4.93 17.76
N GLN A 117 -9.97 5.45 16.55
CA GLN A 117 -11.30 5.85 16.08
C GLN A 117 -11.96 4.67 15.34
N THR A 118 -12.86 3.98 16.00
CA THR A 118 -13.58 2.83 15.43
C THR A 118 -14.88 3.25 14.74
N PRO A 119 -15.32 2.53 13.67
CA PRO A 119 -14.70 1.38 13.03
C PRO A 119 -13.48 1.78 12.19
N VAL A 120 -12.40 0.98 12.24
CA VAL A 120 -11.12 1.30 11.59
C VAL A 120 -10.44 0.04 11.09
N TYR A 121 -9.50 0.19 10.18
CA TYR A 121 -8.65 -0.87 9.65
C TYR A 121 -7.95 -1.64 10.78
N HIS A 122 -8.10 -2.95 10.79
CA HIS A 122 -7.70 -3.82 11.90
C HIS A 122 -6.24 -3.71 12.35
N PRO A 123 -5.22 -3.40 11.51
CA PRO A 123 -3.86 -3.21 11.99
C PRO A 123 -3.68 -2.13 13.05
N PHE A 124 -4.59 -1.15 13.16
CA PHE A 124 -4.55 -0.19 14.26
C PHE A 124 -4.73 -0.85 15.62
N PHE A 125 -5.55 -1.90 15.72
CA PHE A 125 -5.74 -2.65 16.97
C PHE A 125 -4.52 -3.48 17.34
N TYR A 126 -3.78 -3.96 16.34
CA TYR A 126 -2.60 -4.81 16.57
C TYR A 126 -1.32 -4.02 16.85
N ALA A 127 -1.32 -2.73 16.55
CA ALA A 127 -0.18 -1.85 16.79
C ALA A 127 -0.08 -1.37 18.24
N VAL A 128 -1.14 -1.57 19.07
CA VAL A 128 -1.26 -1.05 20.43
C VAL A 128 -1.01 -2.10 21.50
#